data_c7c30d922a71ef1642fe79aa25feaf20
#
_entry.id   c7c30d922a71ef1642fe79aa25feaf20
#
_cell.length_a   1.000
_cell.length_b   1.000
_cell.length_c   1.000
_cell.angle_alpha   90.00
_cell.angle_beta   90.00
_cell.angle_gamma   90.00
#
_symmetry.space_group_name_H-M   'P 1'
#
loop_
_entity.id
_entity.type
_entity.pdbx_description
1 polymer ?
#
loop_
_entity_poly.entity_id
_entity_poly.type
_entity_poly.pdbx_seq_one_letter_code
_entity_poly.pdbx_strand_id
1 'polypeptide(L)' 'LLRIGEVSEWLNISRSTIYKWVNDGEFPEPVVLGQDDGKRSATRWREEEVQEWLETRPRGVQG' A
#
# COMPACT_ATOMS: atom_id res chain seq x y z
N LEU A 1 7.64 7.72 -4.19
CA LEU A 1 7.13 6.56 -3.48
C LEU A 1 6.42 6.99 -2.21
N LEU A 2 5.41 6.24 -1.81
CA LEU A 2 4.60 6.60 -0.68
C LEU A 2 4.89 5.74 0.53
N ARG A 3 4.85 6.34 1.72
CA ARG A 3 5.02 5.59 2.94
C ARG A 3 3.66 5.07 3.37
N ILE A 4 3.65 4.13 4.27
CA ILE A 4 2.41 3.53 4.74
C ILE A 4 1.48 4.60 5.30
N GLY A 5 2.02 5.58 5.98
CA GLY A 5 1.16 6.64 6.52
C GLY A 5 0.51 7.45 5.43
N GLU A 6 1.23 7.68 4.34
CA GLU A 6 0.69 8.44 3.25
C GLU A 6 -0.38 7.65 2.51
N VAL A 7 -0.16 6.36 2.34
CA VAL A 7 -1.15 5.51 1.69
C VAL A 7 -2.40 5.44 2.56
N SER A 8 -2.19 5.30 3.86
CA SER A 8 -3.30 5.20 4.80
C SER A 8 -4.15 6.47 4.73
N GLU A 9 -3.51 7.63 4.68
CA GLU A 9 -4.27 8.86 4.62
C GLU A 9 -4.94 9.04 3.28
N TRP A 10 -4.25 8.71 2.22
CA TRP A 10 -4.83 8.86 0.89
C TRP A 10 -6.09 8.03 0.74
N LEU A 11 -6.05 6.79 1.18
CA LEU A 11 -7.17 5.90 1.01
C LEU A 11 -8.12 5.91 2.19
N ASN A 12 -7.72 6.57 3.26
CA ASN A 12 -8.53 6.61 4.48
C ASN A 12 -8.77 5.21 5.02
N ILE A 13 -7.75 4.40 5.03
CA ILE A 13 -7.82 3.03 5.50
C ILE A 13 -6.72 2.84 6.51
N SER A 14 -6.95 2.07 7.54
CA SER A 14 -5.97 1.91 8.58
C SER A 14 -4.76 1.14 8.08
N ARG A 15 -3.64 1.38 8.68
CA ARG A 15 -2.39 0.74 8.28
C ARG A 15 -2.50 -0.76 8.41
N SER A 16 -3.12 -1.23 9.48
CA SER A 16 -3.25 -2.66 9.67
C SER A 16 -4.05 -3.28 8.55
N THR A 17 -5.07 -2.62 8.08
CA THR A 17 -5.87 -3.13 7.00
C THR A 17 -5.05 -3.20 5.72
N ILE A 18 -4.22 -2.19 5.47
CA ILE A 18 -3.40 -2.18 4.28
C ILE A 18 -2.42 -3.36 4.32
N TYR A 19 -1.79 -3.59 5.46
CA TYR A 19 -0.85 -4.69 5.57
C TYR A 19 -1.57 -6.03 5.42
N LYS A 20 -2.79 -6.11 5.93
CA LYS A 20 -3.53 -7.34 5.79
C LYS A 20 -3.83 -7.60 4.32
N TRP A 21 -4.20 -6.57 3.59
CA TRP A 21 -4.52 -6.71 2.18
C TRP A 21 -3.26 -7.07 1.37
N VAL A 22 -2.12 -6.54 1.73
CA VAL A 22 -0.88 -6.87 1.07
C VAL A 22 -0.60 -8.36 1.30
N ASN A 23 -0.79 -8.82 2.51
CA ASN A 23 -0.55 -10.19 2.84
C ASN A 23 -1.52 -11.12 2.13
N ASP A 24 -2.72 -10.67 1.88
CA ASP A 24 -3.72 -11.47 1.19
C ASP A 24 -3.59 -11.36 -0.32
N GLY A 25 -2.73 -10.53 -0.81
CA GLY A 25 -2.57 -10.37 -2.24
C GLY A 25 -3.62 -9.47 -2.85
N GLU A 26 -4.30 -8.66 -2.04
CA GLU A 26 -5.34 -7.80 -2.55
C GLU A 26 -4.89 -6.37 -2.70
N PHE A 27 -3.70 -6.02 -2.37
CA PHE A 27 -3.20 -4.67 -2.49
C PHE A 27 -1.81 -4.76 -3.11
N PRO A 28 -1.38 -3.78 -3.85
CA PRO A 28 -0.06 -3.83 -4.50
C PRO A 28 1.04 -4.04 -3.48
N GLU A 29 1.99 -4.85 -3.82
CA GLU A 29 3.06 -5.11 -2.91
C GLU A 29 4.00 -3.94 -2.85
N PRO A 30 4.53 -3.63 -1.70
CA PRO A 30 5.42 -2.50 -1.57
C PRO A 30 6.82 -2.82 -2.06
N VAL A 31 7.57 -1.78 -2.32
CA VAL A 31 8.96 -1.92 -2.67
C VAL A 31 9.74 -1.81 -1.38
N VAL A 32 10.68 -2.69 -1.17
CA VAL A 32 11.48 -2.65 0.03
C VAL A 32 12.83 -2.06 -0.32
N LEU A 33 13.19 -0.97 0.34
CA LEU A 33 14.41 -0.30 0.06
C LEU A 33 15.42 -0.45 1.18
N GLY A 34 16.64 -0.24 0.87
CA GLY A 34 17.65 -0.16 1.89
C GLY A 34 17.86 -1.37 2.69
N GLN A 35 17.96 -2.44 2.14
CA GLN A 35 18.09 -3.59 2.86
C GLN A 35 19.45 -3.94 3.27
N ASP A 36 20.42 -3.28 3.02
CA ASP A 36 21.67 -3.65 3.27
C ASP A 36 21.88 -4.16 4.55
N ASP A 37 22.27 -3.91 5.48
CA ASP A 37 22.56 -4.47 6.70
C ASP A 37 21.42 -5.02 7.38
N GLY A 38 20.32 -5.01 6.80
CA GLY A 38 19.22 -5.60 7.43
C GLY A 38 18.75 -4.85 8.62
N LYS A 39 19.23 -3.74 8.89
CA LYS A 39 18.81 -3.08 9.98
C LYS A 39 17.54 -2.45 9.80
N ARG A 40 17.22 -1.84 8.81
CA ARG A 40 16.01 -1.22 8.62
C ARG A 40 15.62 -1.34 7.25
N SER A 41 14.48 -1.67 6.93
CA SER A 41 14.00 -1.71 5.60
C SER A 41 12.97 -0.66 5.47
N ALA A 42 12.97 0.08 4.45
CA ALA A 42 11.99 1.11 4.21
C ALA A 42 11.00 0.59 3.23
N THR A 43 9.76 0.47 3.62
CA THR A 43 8.71 -0.02 2.78
C THR A 43 8.02 1.15 2.11
N ARG A 44 7.90 1.11 0.81
CA ARG A 44 7.29 2.20 0.07
C ARG A 44 6.40 1.63 -1.02
N TRP A 45 5.37 2.35 -1.38
CA TRP A 45 4.50 1.94 -2.46
C TRP A 45 4.66 2.88 -3.62
N ARG A 46 4.52 2.38 -4.84
CA ARG A 46 4.61 3.23 -6.00
C ARG A 46 3.28 3.89 -6.18
N GLU A 47 3.27 5.21 -6.30
CA GLU A 47 2.05 5.96 -6.41
C GLU A 47 1.24 5.50 -7.59
N GLU A 48 1.84 5.21 -8.71
CA GLU A 48 1.11 4.78 -9.87
C GLU A 48 0.44 3.46 -9.67
N GLU A 49 1.05 2.57 -8.92
CA GLU A 49 0.44 1.28 -8.66
C GLU A 49 -0.76 1.41 -7.74
N VAL A 50 -0.67 2.26 -6.74
CA VAL A 50 -1.79 2.47 -5.85
C VAL A 50 -2.93 3.16 -6.60
N GLN A 51 -2.59 4.10 -7.46
CA GLN A 51 -3.59 4.80 -8.24
C GLN A 51 -4.30 3.82 -9.16
N GLU A 52 -3.58 2.94 -9.82
CA GLU A 52 -4.17 1.98 -10.70
C GLU A 52 -5.05 1.02 -9.94
N TRP A 53 -4.61 0.59 -8.77
CA TRP A 53 -5.39 -0.31 -7.93
C TRP A 53 -6.72 0.35 -7.58
N LEU A 54 -6.68 1.65 -7.26
CA LEU A 54 -7.88 2.35 -6.92
C LEU A 54 -8.80 2.40 -8.11
N GLU A 55 -8.30 2.61 -9.28
CA GLU A 55 -9.13 2.74 -10.47
C GLU A 55 -9.73 1.42 -10.89
N THR A 56 -9.12 0.32 -10.54
CA THR A 56 -9.65 -0.96 -10.92
C THR A 56 -10.56 -1.55 -9.85
N ARG A 57 -10.69 -0.88 -8.70
CA ARG A 57 -11.58 -1.40 -7.65
C ARG A 57 -13.02 -1.13 -8.04
N PRO A 58 -13.89 -2.02 -7.66
CA PRO A 58 -15.29 -1.80 -7.94
C PRO A 58 -15.74 -0.60 -7.15
N ARG A 59 -16.54 0.22 -7.74
CA ARG A 59 -16.97 1.37 -7.10
C ARG A 59 -17.98 1.02 -6.21
N GLY A 60 -18.01 1.01 -5.45
CA GLY A 60 -18.96 0.57 -4.71
C GLY A 60 -19.99 1.00 -4.16
N VAL A 61 -20.46 0.77 -3.98
CA VAL A 61 -21.21 0.99 -3.62
C VAL A 61 -21.63 0.66 -2.65
N GLN A 62 -21.69 0.59 -2.17
CA GLN A 62 -22.01 0.34 -1.46
C GLN A 62 -22.09 0.35 -0.90
N GLY A 63 -22.10 0.50 -0.78
CA GLY A 63 -22.26 0.27 -0.34
C GLY A 63 -22.33 0.30 0.16
#